data_46052e19494e5ee9ba2ae35b3c9c5079
#
_entry.id   46052e19494e5ee9ba2ae35b3c9c5079
#
_cell.length_a   1.000
_cell.length_b   1.000
_cell.length_c   1.000
_cell.angle_alpha   90.00
_cell.angle_beta   90.00
_cell.angle_gamma   90.00
#
_symmetry.space_group_name_H-M   'P 1'
#
loop_
_entity.id
_entity.type
_entity.pdbx_description
1 polymer ?
#
loop_
_entity_poly.entity_id
_entity_poly.type
_entity_poly.pdbx_seq_one_letter_code
_entity_poly.pdbx_strand_id
1 'polypeptide(L)'
;MRDAWNFDARDEGRVRALLREIFGTDGTETDGDMVTVRVRLADHMVGRNRAEFAGREIAVRPGRRRPVRFARGVVLIEGRLPGAGGSARYPEINAGDDGVVEIRDLPRGALEVEDVDSYEIVADDRPADPAALRAERARLLARVAEIDALLEGQA
;
A
#
# COMPACT_ATOMS: atom_id res chain seq x y z
N MET A 1 14.38 -5.35 19.19
CA MET A 1 13.68 -6.66 19.08
C MET A 1 12.37 -6.36 18.40
N ARG A 2 12.08 -6.95 17.25
CA ARG A 2 10.74 -6.81 16.62
C ARG A 2 9.86 -7.86 17.27
N ASP A 3 8.80 -7.43 17.92
CA ASP A 3 7.79 -8.33 18.44
C ASP A 3 7.12 -9.01 17.24
N ALA A 4 7.38 -10.31 17.06
CA ALA A 4 6.73 -11.12 16.05
C ALA A 4 5.51 -11.80 16.70
N TRP A 5 4.38 -11.70 16.05
CA TRP A 5 3.21 -12.47 16.42
C TRP A 5 3.43 -13.93 16.08
N ASN A 6 3.28 -14.81 17.05
CA ASN A 6 3.36 -16.26 16.87
C ASN A 6 1.95 -16.85 17.02
N PHE A 7 1.55 -17.70 16.10
CA PHE A 7 0.30 -18.44 16.14
C PHE A 7 0.53 -19.89 15.74
N ASP A 8 -0.41 -20.79 16.06
CA ASP A 8 -0.32 -22.21 15.69
C ASP A 8 -0.42 -22.34 14.16
N ALA A 9 0.43 -23.17 13.56
CA ALA A 9 0.44 -23.43 12.13
C ALA A 9 -0.92 -23.94 11.59
N ARG A 10 -1.73 -24.58 12.45
CA ARG A 10 -3.09 -25.00 12.12
C ARG A 10 -4.05 -23.85 11.84
N ASP A 11 -3.76 -22.68 12.43
CA ASP A 11 -4.57 -21.46 12.25
C ASP A 11 -4.11 -20.59 11.08
N GLU A 12 -3.03 -20.97 10.36
CA GLU A 12 -2.44 -20.18 9.29
C GLU A 12 -3.49 -19.73 8.24
N GLY A 13 -4.31 -20.68 7.77
CA GLY A 13 -5.34 -20.35 6.76
C GLY A 13 -6.38 -19.34 7.27
N ARG A 14 -6.75 -19.46 8.54
CA ARG A 14 -7.70 -18.56 9.18
C ARG A 14 -7.11 -17.18 9.41
N VAL A 15 -5.85 -17.12 9.85
CA VAL A 15 -5.12 -15.86 10.04
C VAL A 15 -4.92 -15.15 8.71
N ARG A 16 -4.55 -15.86 7.63
CA ARG A 16 -4.43 -15.28 6.28
C ARG A 16 -5.75 -14.74 5.76
N ALA A 17 -6.85 -15.47 5.94
CA ALA A 17 -8.17 -15.00 5.54
C ALA A 17 -8.53 -13.69 6.28
N LEU A 18 -8.28 -13.61 7.58
CA LEU A 18 -8.52 -12.42 8.37
C LEU A 18 -7.63 -11.23 7.93
N LEU A 19 -6.37 -11.49 7.61
CA LEU A 19 -5.46 -10.45 7.11
C LEU A 19 -5.93 -9.89 5.77
N ARG A 20 -6.40 -10.74 4.85
CA ARG A 20 -7.00 -10.29 3.58
C ARG A 20 -8.27 -9.48 3.79
N GLU A 21 -9.13 -9.90 4.71
CA GLU A 21 -10.37 -9.18 5.04
C GLU A 21 -10.10 -7.79 5.61
N ILE A 22 -9.09 -7.65 6.50
CA ILE A 22 -8.81 -6.39 7.19
C ILE A 22 -7.88 -5.46 6.39
N PHE A 23 -6.87 -6.04 5.73
CA PHE A 23 -5.77 -5.29 5.11
C PHE A 23 -5.69 -5.47 3.58
N GLY A 24 -6.60 -6.24 2.98
CA GLY A 24 -6.55 -6.58 1.55
C GLY A 24 -5.34 -7.43 1.13
N THR A 25 -4.51 -7.87 2.07
CA THR A 25 -3.26 -8.60 1.82
C THR A 25 -2.95 -9.57 2.96
N ASP A 26 -2.33 -10.69 2.65
CA ASP A 26 -1.83 -11.65 3.66
C ASP A 26 -0.31 -11.82 3.63
N GLY A 27 0.39 -11.02 2.84
CA GLY A 27 1.85 -11.01 2.73
C GLY A 27 2.44 -12.11 1.85
N THR A 28 1.62 -12.80 1.04
CA THR A 28 2.07 -13.82 0.07
C THR A 28 2.09 -13.33 -1.37
N GLU A 29 1.85 -12.04 -1.57
CA GLU A 29 1.83 -11.41 -2.88
C GLU A 29 3.20 -11.53 -3.56
N THR A 30 3.16 -11.73 -4.87
CA THR A 30 4.35 -11.78 -5.73
C THR A 30 4.64 -10.40 -6.33
N ASP A 31 5.81 -10.21 -6.92
CA ASP A 31 6.19 -8.95 -7.57
C ASP A 31 5.17 -8.48 -8.63
N GLY A 32 4.46 -9.41 -9.28
CA GLY A 32 3.40 -9.10 -10.25
C GLY A 32 2.12 -8.52 -9.63
N ASP A 33 1.94 -8.71 -8.33
CA ASP A 33 0.80 -8.20 -7.58
C ASP A 33 1.09 -6.87 -6.87
N MET A 34 2.33 -6.36 -6.98
CA MET A 34 2.77 -5.10 -6.40
C MET A 34 2.51 -3.92 -7.33
N VAL A 35 2.14 -2.80 -6.75
CA VAL A 35 1.91 -1.54 -7.47
C VAL A 35 2.66 -0.40 -6.81
N THR A 36 2.90 0.64 -7.59
CA THR A 36 3.36 1.94 -7.10
C THR A 36 2.20 2.92 -7.19
N VAL A 37 1.93 3.64 -6.13
CA VAL A 37 0.87 4.64 -6.08
C VAL A 37 1.40 6.00 -5.67
N ARG A 38 0.72 7.06 -6.11
CA ARG A 38 0.92 8.44 -5.65
C ARG A 38 -0.27 8.87 -4.84
N VAL A 39 0.00 9.51 -3.71
CA VAL A 39 -1.04 10.04 -2.82
C VAL A 39 -0.65 11.43 -2.32
N ARG A 40 -1.64 12.28 -2.10
CA ARG A 40 -1.42 13.54 -1.39
C ARG A 40 -1.29 13.27 0.10
N LEU A 41 -0.15 13.64 0.68
CA LEU A 41 0.14 13.34 2.08
C LEU A 41 -0.88 13.95 3.05
N ALA A 42 -1.43 15.12 2.69
CA ALA A 42 -2.43 15.81 3.51
C ALA A 42 -3.73 15.01 3.68
N ASP A 43 -4.15 14.26 2.65
CA ASP A 43 -5.41 13.51 2.66
C ASP A 43 -5.33 12.25 3.56
N HIS A 44 -4.12 11.81 3.88
CA HIS A 44 -3.86 10.58 4.64
C HIS A 44 -3.32 10.83 6.06
N MET A 45 -3.53 12.04 6.58
CA MET A 45 -3.08 12.39 7.94
C MET A 45 -3.95 11.72 9.01
N VAL A 46 -3.32 10.93 9.88
CA VAL A 46 -3.92 10.36 11.08
C VAL A 46 -3.40 11.13 12.30
N GLY A 47 -4.20 12.09 12.76
CA GLY A 47 -3.78 13.05 13.75
C GLY A 47 -2.81 14.09 13.14
N ARG A 48 -1.88 14.64 13.94
CA ARG A 48 -1.03 15.78 13.52
C ARG A 48 0.34 15.39 13.00
N ASN A 49 0.87 14.27 13.46
CA ASN A 49 2.26 13.90 13.24
C ASN A 49 2.47 12.58 12.51
N ARG A 50 1.41 11.99 12.00
CA ARG A 50 1.43 10.70 11.31
C ARG A 50 0.54 10.75 10.09
N ALA A 51 0.94 10.03 9.05
CA ALA A 51 0.12 9.73 7.89
C ALA A 51 0.11 8.21 7.67
N GLU A 52 -1.05 7.68 7.29
CA GLU A 52 -1.26 6.25 7.02
C GLU A 52 -1.96 6.08 5.67
N PHE A 53 -1.62 5.02 4.96
CA PHE A 53 -2.24 4.60 3.72
C PHE A 53 -2.28 3.08 3.65
N ALA A 54 -3.39 2.52 3.24
CA ALA A 54 -3.60 1.07 3.15
C ALA A 54 -3.22 0.34 4.45
N GLY A 55 -3.66 0.88 5.60
CA GLY A 55 -3.44 0.30 6.92
C GLY A 55 -2.00 0.36 7.43
N ARG A 56 -1.08 1.08 6.76
CA ARG A 56 0.33 1.21 7.15
C ARG A 56 0.75 2.65 7.36
N GLU A 57 1.63 2.89 8.34
CA GLU A 57 2.26 4.19 8.52
C GLU A 57 3.16 4.47 7.30
N ILE A 58 2.90 5.60 6.62
CA ILE A 58 3.70 6.06 5.48
C ILE A 58 4.64 7.21 5.85
N ALA A 59 4.26 8.02 6.82
CA ALA A 59 5.10 9.12 7.30
C ALA A 59 4.86 9.40 8.79
N VAL A 60 5.91 9.79 9.51
CA VAL A 60 5.81 10.21 10.91
C VAL A 60 6.80 11.31 11.22
N ARG A 61 6.39 12.31 12.00
CA ARG A 61 7.29 13.29 12.63
C ARG A 61 7.48 12.94 14.11
N PRO A 62 8.63 12.42 14.51
CA PRO A 62 8.86 11.95 15.88
C PRO A 62 9.08 13.09 16.90
N GLY A 63 9.24 14.32 16.45
CA GLY A 63 9.43 15.48 17.32
C GLY A 63 9.47 16.79 16.53
N ARG A 64 9.16 17.91 17.19
CA ARG A 64 9.06 19.26 16.58
C ARG A 64 10.21 19.63 15.66
N ARG A 65 11.45 19.37 16.11
CA ARG A 65 12.69 19.73 15.39
C ARG A 65 13.31 18.53 14.65
N ARG A 66 12.57 17.44 14.52
CA ARG A 66 13.02 16.28 13.78
C ARG A 66 12.41 16.31 12.38
N PRO A 67 13.15 15.88 11.36
CA PRO A 67 12.58 15.72 10.03
C PRO A 67 11.45 14.69 10.04
N VAL A 68 10.54 14.80 9.10
CA VAL A 68 9.58 13.74 8.80
C VAL A 68 10.36 12.52 8.35
N ARG A 69 9.99 11.35 8.87
CA ARG A 69 10.50 10.06 8.43
C ARG A 69 9.46 9.41 7.57
N PHE A 70 9.85 8.97 6.41
CA PHE A 70 9.03 8.16 5.55
C PHE A 70 9.29 6.67 5.81
N ALA A 71 8.26 5.86 5.66
CA ALA A 71 8.39 4.41 5.68
C ALA A 71 9.25 3.90 4.51
N ARG A 72 9.70 2.66 4.59
CA ARG A 72 10.43 2.04 3.49
C ARG A 72 9.57 2.01 2.22
N GLY A 73 10.13 2.39 1.09
CA GLY A 73 9.45 2.46 -0.19
C GLY A 73 8.57 3.71 -0.37
N VAL A 74 8.58 4.66 0.58
CA VAL A 74 7.84 5.91 0.47
C VAL A 74 8.79 7.06 0.20
N VAL A 75 8.53 7.87 -0.82
CA VAL A 75 9.36 8.99 -1.24
C VAL A 75 8.49 10.21 -1.50
N LEU A 76 8.87 11.36 -0.95
CA LEU A 76 8.26 12.65 -1.33
C LEU A 76 8.74 13.01 -2.74
N ILE A 77 7.82 13.13 -3.69
CA ILE A 77 8.10 13.44 -5.10
C ILE A 77 7.76 14.88 -5.46
N GLU A 78 6.77 15.46 -4.78
CA GLU A 78 6.36 16.84 -5.00
C GLU A 78 6.15 17.54 -3.65
N GLY A 79 6.20 18.86 -3.67
CA GLY A 79 6.03 19.70 -2.48
C GLY A 79 7.27 19.74 -1.60
N ARG A 80 7.10 20.35 -0.44
CA ARG A 80 8.18 20.52 0.54
C ARG A 80 7.64 20.40 1.97
N LEU A 81 8.28 19.60 2.79
CA LEU A 81 7.97 19.50 4.20
C LEU A 81 8.90 20.41 5.03
N PRO A 82 8.34 21.26 5.89
CA PRO A 82 9.15 22.08 6.80
C PRO A 82 10.04 21.23 7.71
N GLY A 83 11.24 21.69 8.00
CA GLY A 83 12.20 21.02 8.90
C GLY A 83 11.71 20.90 10.35
N ALA A 84 10.74 21.74 10.74
CA ALA A 84 10.11 21.72 12.05
C ALA A 84 8.59 21.93 11.92
N GLY A 85 7.82 21.40 12.88
CA GLY A 85 6.37 21.57 12.90
C GLY A 85 5.76 21.26 14.25
N GLY A 86 4.71 22.01 14.61
CA GLY A 86 4.00 21.87 15.86
C GLY A 86 4.77 22.35 17.09
N SER A 87 4.46 21.80 18.25
CA SER A 87 5.13 22.07 19.54
C SER A 87 6.00 20.88 19.98
N ALA A 88 6.77 21.06 21.06
CA ALA A 88 7.57 19.96 21.61
C ALA A 88 6.70 18.77 22.05
N ARG A 89 5.52 19.07 22.59
CA ARG A 89 4.56 18.05 23.04
C ARG A 89 3.68 17.50 21.90
N TYR A 90 3.45 18.32 20.88
CA TYR A 90 2.57 17.99 19.75
C TYR A 90 3.31 18.33 18.45
N PRO A 91 4.20 17.44 17.99
CA PRO A 91 4.83 17.60 16.68
C PRO A 91 3.80 17.48 15.56
N GLU A 92 4.04 18.15 14.43
CA GLU A 92 3.11 18.17 13.29
C GLU A 92 3.86 17.95 11.98
N ILE A 93 3.27 17.15 11.09
CA ILE A 93 3.64 17.13 9.68
C ILE A 93 2.85 18.23 9.00
N ASN A 94 3.47 19.33 8.68
CA ASN A 94 2.82 20.40 7.91
C ASN A 94 2.95 20.01 6.43
N ALA A 95 2.06 19.14 5.95
CA ALA A 95 2.16 18.53 4.62
C ALA A 95 1.74 19.51 3.55
N GLY A 96 1.16 20.62 3.73
CA GLY A 96 0.64 21.47 2.65
C GLY A 96 -0.21 20.68 1.64
N ASP A 97 -0.93 21.39 0.79
CA ASP A 97 -1.80 20.75 -0.21
C ASP A 97 -1.00 20.17 -1.41
N ASP A 98 0.26 20.54 -1.52
CA ASP A 98 1.17 20.19 -2.61
C ASP A 98 2.09 19.00 -2.31
N GLY A 99 2.03 18.46 -1.08
CA GLY A 99 2.86 17.34 -0.66
C GLY A 99 2.41 16.02 -1.26
N VAL A 100 3.06 15.54 -2.34
CA VAL A 100 2.77 14.25 -2.96
C VAL A 100 3.86 13.25 -2.62
N VAL A 101 3.47 12.06 -2.17
CA VAL A 101 4.37 10.94 -1.92
C VAL A 101 4.09 9.80 -2.88
N GLU A 102 5.16 9.12 -3.29
CA GLU A 102 5.11 7.88 -4.05
C GLU A 102 5.36 6.71 -3.08
N ILE A 103 4.46 5.73 -3.10
CA ILE A 103 4.51 4.52 -2.29
C ILE A 103 4.77 3.35 -3.23
N ARG A 104 5.90 2.70 -3.08
CA ARG A 104 6.36 1.58 -3.89
C ARG A 104 6.10 0.25 -3.21
N ASP A 105 6.05 -0.80 -4.02
CA ASP A 105 5.93 -2.18 -3.55
C ASP A 105 4.73 -2.35 -2.60
N LEU A 106 3.59 -1.79 -3.00
CA LEU A 106 2.33 -1.93 -2.29
C LEU A 106 1.54 -3.10 -2.90
N PRO A 107 1.07 -4.07 -2.10
CA PRO A 107 0.18 -5.11 -2.60
C PRO A 107 -1.09 -4.51 -3.20
N ARG A 108 -1.45 -4.91 -4.42
CA ARG A 108 -2.65 -4.39 -5.10
C ARG A 108 -3.93 -4.59 -4.28
N GLY A 109 -4.06 -5.73 -3.58
CA GLY A 109 -5.18 -6.01 -2.69
C GLY A 109 -5.32 -5.01 -1.54
N ALA A 110 -4.21 -4.39 -1.11
CA ALA A 110 -4.26 -3.38 -0.05
C ALA A 110 -4.96 -2.08 -0.48
N LEU A 111 -5.20 -1.87 -1.78
CA LEU A 111 -5.96 -0.74 -2.31
C LEU A 111 -7.48 -0.91 -2.14
N GLU A 112 -7.96 -2.13 -1.91
CA GLU A 112 -9.40 -2.42 -1.77
C GLU A 112 -10.03 -1.76 -0.52
N VAL A 113 -9.20 -1.37 0.46
CA VAL A 113 -9.64 -0.68 1.67
C VAL A 113 -9.56 0.85 1.57
N GLU A 114 -9.04 1.38 0.45
CA GLU A 114 -8.85 2.81 0.21
C GLU A 114 -9.90 3.36 -0.75
N ASP A 115 -10.18 4.65 -0.64
CA ASP A 115 -11.03 5.35 -1.60
C ASP A 115 -10.27 5.48 -2.94
N VAL A 116 -10.92 5.09 -4.03
CA VAL A 116 -10.35 5.10 -5.39
C VAL A 116 -9.86 6.51 -5.80
N ASP A 117 -10.53 7.55 -5.32
CA ASP A 117 -10.17 8.94 -5.61
C ASP A 117 -9.01 9.46 -4.76
N SER A 118 -8.55 8.69 -3.77
CA SER A 118 -7.49 9.09 -2.83
C SER A 118 -6.07 8.80 -3.33
N TYR A 119 -5.92 8.05 -4.42
CA TYR A 119 -4.62 7.64 -4.96
C TYR A 119 -4.62 7.55 -6.48
N GLU A 120 -3.42 7.63 -7.06
CA GLU A 120 -3.15 7.37 -8.48
C GLU A 120 -2.19 6.18 -8.60
N ILE A 121 -2.55 5.17 -9.39
CA ILE A 121 -1.62 4.08 -9.72
C ILE A 121 -0.65 4.57 -10.79
N VAL A 122 0.63 4.56 -10.45
CA VAL A 122 1.69 4.93 -11.39
C VAL A 122 2.00 3.73 -12.27
N ALA A 123 2.05 3.94 -13.59
CA ALA A 123 2.57 2.91 -14.50
C ALA A 123 4.00 2.57 -14.10
N ASP A 124 4.27 1.30 -13.86
CA ASP A 124 5.60 0.84 -13.50
C ASP A 124 6.49 0.86 -14.74
N ASP A 125 7.45 1.80 -14.79
CA ASP A 125 8.45 1.89 -15.86
C ASP A 125 9.53 0.79 -15.76
N ARG A 126 9.45 -0.10 -14.76
CA ARG A 126 10.33 -1.26 -14.71
C ARG A 126 10.05 -2.17 -15.91
N PRO A 127 11.07 -2.62 -16.63
CA PRO A 127 10.85 -3.57 -17.69
C PRO A 127 10.17 -4.81 -17.09
N ALA A 128 8.95 -5.09 -17.55
CA ALA A 128 8.17 -6.21 -17.05
C ALA A 128 8.99 -7.50 -17.24
N ASP A 129 9.16 -8.27 -16.17
CA ASP A 129 9.81 -9.58 -16.26
C ASP A 129 9.02 -10.48 -17.21
N PRO A 130 9.63 -10.94 -18.33
CA PRO A 130 8.94 -11.78 -19.28
C PRO A 130 8.40 -13.10 -18.67
N ALA A 131 9.01 -13.59 -17.59
CA ALA A 131 8.54 -14.78 -16.90
C ALA A 131 7.28 -14.48 -16.07
N ALA A 132 7.26 -13.35 -15.36
CA ALA A 132 6.08 -12.88 -14.64
C ALA A 132 4.89 -12.62 -15.58
N LEU A 133 5.12 -11.96 -16.72
CA LEU A 133 4.08 -11.73 -17.73
C LEU A 133 3.52 -13.03 -18.32
N ARG A 134 4.36 -14.05 -18.54
CA ARG A 134 3.88 -15.37 -19.02
C ARG A 134 3.02 -16.06 -17.97
N ALA A 135 3.40 -15.99 -16.68
CA ALA A 135 2.64 -16.57 -15.59
C ALA A 135 1.28 -15.87 -15.42
N GLU A 136 1.27 -14.55 -15.45
CA GLU A 136 0.04 -13.75 -15.39
C GLU A 136 -0.88 -14.06 -16.57
N ARG A 137 -0.34 -14.08 -17.80
CA ARG A 137 -1.11 -14.48 -18.99
C ARG A 137 -1.75 -15.85 -18.83
N ALA A 138 -1.01 -16.83 -18.31
CA ALA A 138 -1.55 -18.18 -18.11
C ALA A 138 -2.70 -18.18 -17.08
N ARG A 139 -2.57 -17.42 -15.98
CA ARG A 139 -3.63 -17.26 -14.97
C ARG A 139 -4.88 -16.60 -15.54
N LEU A 140 -4.72 -15.53 -16.32
CA LEU A 140 -5.83 -14.83 -16.95
C LEU A 140 -6.56 -15.72 -17.98
N LEU A 141 -5.84 -16.49 -18.78
CA LEU A 141 -6.44 -17.43 -19.74
C LEU A 141 -7.22 -18.55 -19.04
N ALA A 142 -6.71 -19.09 -17.93
CA ALA A 142 -7.43 -20.05 -17.11
C ALA A 142 -8.74 -19.45 -16.55
N ARG A 143 -8.67 -18.19 -16.08
CA ARG A 143 -9.87 -17.50 -15.57
C ARG A 143 -10.91 -17.22 -16.66
N VAL A 144 -10.47 -16.85 -17.87
CA VAL A 144 -11.37 -16.69 -19.03
C VAL A 144 -12.07 -18.01 -19.33
N ALA A 145 -11.34 -19.13 -19.39
CA ALA A 145 -11.91 -20.45 -19.65
C ALA A 145 -12.95 -20.86 -18.58
N GLU A 146 -12.72 -20.54 -17.30
CA GLU A 146 -13.71 -20.77 -16.24
C GLU A 146 -14.99 -19.94 -16.46
N ILE A 147 -14.85 -18.67 -16.84
CA ILE A 147 -15.99 -17.78 -17.11
C ILE A 147 -16.78 -18.30 -18.32
N ASP A 148 -16.09 -18.69 -19.39
CA ASP A 148 -16.72 -19.21 -20.60
C ASP A 148 -17.52 -20.49 -20.28
N ALA A 149 -16.95 -21.40 -19.50
CA ALA A 149 -17.65 -22.62 -19.07
C ALA A 149 -18.92 -22.33 -18.23
N LEU A 150 -18.86 -21.30 -17.37
CA LEU A 150 -20.02 -20.85 -16.57
C LEU A 150 -21.13 -20.24 -17.45
N LEU A 151 -20.74 -19.45 -18.46
CA LEU A 151 -21.70 -18.85 -19.42
C LEU A 151 -22.37 -19.90 -20.33
N GLU A 152 -21.60 -20.88 -20.80
CA GLU A 152 -22.14 -21.99 -21.60
C GLU A 152 -23.08 -22.91 -20.79
N GLY A 153 -22.82 -23.06 -19.48
CA GLY A 153 -23.68 -23.86 -18.59
C GLY A 153 -24.99 -23.18 -18.20
N GLN A 154 -25.22 -21.93 -18.57
CA GLN A 154 -26.45 -21.17 -18.32
C GLN A 154 -27.32 -20.97 -19.57
N ALA A 155 -26.91 -21.48 -20.71
CA ALA A 155 -27.65 -21.45 -21.95
C ALA A 155 -28.44 -22.79 -22.16
#